data_76490d1bb22a0bbf25f384cb67ca39a8
#
_entry.id   76490d1bb22a0bbf25f384cb67ca39a8
#
_cell.length_a   1.000
_cell.length_b   1.000
_cell.length_c   1.000
_cell.angle_alpha   90.00
_cell.angle_beta   90.00
_cell.angle_gamma   90.00
#
_symmetry.space_group_name_H-M   'P 1'
#
loop_
_entity.id
_entity.type
_entity.pdbx_description
1 polymer ?
#
loop_
_entity_poly.entity_id
_entity_poly.type
_entity_poly.pdbx_seq_one_letter_code
_entity_poly.pdbx_strand_id
1 'polypeptide(L)'
;DRAIDWQRDPTDLVLRKLRAADGVPGVADDVLGLRVHCYDAHPEAALRGNAGEIIAQRDGAICRATRDGAVWITHLKDPEDPDRPFKLPAAMVLGDRLQAVPVEKLAIDAPHSTQTWREIRYEEHGEVGVLHFAFYNGAMSTAQCERLTAAYREAARRPTRVIVLAGGPDFWSNGIHLNVIEASSQPAEESWRNINAIDDFVLAVLTTQTHLTVAALQGNAGAGGVFIALAADRVLARSGIVLNPHYKGMGNLYGSEYWTYLLPKRAGPDGARAITEGRMPMGTREALQRGLIDGRFGASPSDFLARVIEEARSMAREDFAARLADKRRTREADEAGKPLAVYRSEELARMKLNFFGFDSSYHVARHNFVRKVPKARTPSYLARHRALSAKAAQSPQQPT
;
A
#
# COMPACT_ATOMS: atom_id res chain seq x y z
N ASP A 1 -20.68 -2.02 -24.17
CA ASP A 1 -21.34 -0.93 -23.45
C ASP A 1 -20.93 -1.02 -21.96
N ARG A 2 -20.52 0.13 -21.37
CA ARG A 2 -20.10 0.22 -19.96
C ARG A 2 -21.18 0.81 -19.05
N ALA A 3 -22.26 1.37 -19.64
CA ALA A 3 -23.36 1.93 -18.86
C ALA A 3 -24.02 0.84 -18.00
N ILE A 4 -24.29 1.19 -16.74
CA ILE A 4 -24.96 0.31 -15.78
C ILE A 4 -26.44 0.69 -15.75
N ASP A 5 -27.30 -0.30 -15.96
CA ASP A 5 -28.74 -0.18 -15.70
C ASP A 5 -29.01 -0.82 -14.31
N TRP A 6 -29.02 0.00 -13.27
CA TRP A 6 -29.17 -0.48 -11.89
C TRP A 6 -30.46 -1.26 -11.65
N GLN A 7 -31.50 -1.00 -12.44
CA GLN A 7 -32.80 -1.70 -12.31
C GLN A 7 -32.80 -3.08 -12.99
N ARG A 8 -31.94 -3.29 -14.00
CA ARG A 8 -31.94 -4.50 -14.84
C ARG A 8 -30.70 -5.36 -14.70
N ASP A 9 -29.55 -4.73 -14.53
CA ASP A 9 -28.29 -5.45 -14.47
C ASP A 9 -28.15 -6.27 -13.17
N PRO A 10 -27.87 -7.58 -13.25
CA PRO A 10 -27.55 -8.36 -12.06
C PRO A 10 -26.18 -7.97 -11.50
N THR A 11 -25.94 -8.25 -10.22
CA THR A 11 -24.73 -7.95 -9.48
C THR A 11 -23.44 -8.35 -10.24
N ASP A 12 -23.40 -9.55 -10.79
CA ASP A 12 -22.23 -10.05 -11.53
C ASP A 12 -21.93 -9.23 -12.79
N LEU A 13 -22.96 -8.75 -13.47
CA LEU A 13 -22.76 -7.90 -14.66
C LEU A 13 -22.28 -6.51 -14.26
N VAL A 14 -22.82 -5.94 -13.19
CA VAL A 14 -22.37 -4.66 -12.63
C VAL A 14 -20.88 -4.76 -12.24
N LEU A 15 -20.48 -5.80 -11.50
CA LEU A 15 -19.09 -6.03 -11.12
C LEU A 15 -18.17 -6.17 -12.34
N ARG A 16 -18.60 -6.91 -13.38
CA ARG A 16 -17.81 -7.05 -14.60
C ARG A 16 -17.62 -5.72 -15.33
N LYS A 17 -18.68 -4.91 -15.45
CA LYS A 17 -18.62 -3.57 -16.07
C LYS A 17 -17.63 -2.66 -15.32
N LEU A 18 -17.73 -2.58 -13.99
CA LEU A 18 -16.86 -1.77 -13.14
C LEU A 18 -15.40 -2.22 -13.22
N ARG A 19 -15.15 -3.52 -13.03
CA ARG A 19 -13.78 -4.08 -13.06
C ARG A 19 -13.11 -3.98 -14.42
N ALA A 20 -13.86 -4.18 -15.52
CA ALA A 20 -13.32 -4.04 -16.87
C ALA A 20 -12.95 -2.59 -17.23
N ALA A 21 -13.44 -1.61 -16.47
CA ALA A 21 -13.20 -0.19 -16.69
C ALA A 21 -12.43 0.50 -15.55
N ASP A 22 -11.83 -0.26 -14.64
CA ASP A 22 -11.13 0.28 -13.45
C ASP A 22 -9.89 1.14 -13.78
N GLY A 23 -9.44 1.14 -15.00
CA GLY A 23 -8.35 2.00 -15.50
C GLY A 23 -8.79 3.44 -15.74
N VAL A 24 -8.92 3.84 -17.02
CA VAL A 24 -9.36 5.17 -17.49
C VAL A 24 -10.35 4.95 -18.62
N PRO A 25 -11.48 5.63 -18.63
CA PRO A 25 -11.94 6.70 -17.71
C PRO A 25 -12.67 6.21 -16.45
N GLY A 26 -12.97 4.93 -16.29
CA GLY A 26 -13.88 4.38 -15.31
C GLY A 26 -15.28 4.18 -15.89
N VAL A 27 -16.26 3.81 -15.05
CA VAL A 27 -17.68 3.73 -15.43
C VAL A 27 -18.39 5.02 -15.00
N ALA A 28 -18.92 5.76 -15.99
CA ALA A 28 -19.70 6.97 -15.73
C ALA A 28 -21.05 6.59 -15.11
N ASP A 29 -21.45 7.29 -14.08
CA ASP A 29 -22.69 7.07 -13.34
C ASP A 29 -23.16 8.36 -12.65
N ASP A 30 -24.40 8.36 -12.18
CA ASP A 30 -24.93 9.35 -11.24
C ASP A 30 -25.06 8.72 -9.85
N VAL A 31 -24.41 9.35 -8.86
CA VAL A 31 -24.42 8.91 -7.47
C VAL A 31 -24.88 10.07 -6.59
N LEU A 32 -26.07 9.95 -6.02
CA LEU A 32 -26.67 11.00 -5.16
C LEU A 32 -26.68 12.38 -5.83
N GLY A 33 -27.02 12.43 -7.13
CA GLY A 33 -27.08 13.66 -7.91
C GLY A 33 -25.72 14.26 -8.28
N LEU A 34 -24.65 13.49 -8.18
CA LEU A 34 -23.32 13.87 -8.65
C LEU A 34 -22.90 12.94 -9.79
N ARG A 35 -22.52 13.52 -10.93
CA ARG A 35 -21.96 12.78 -12.04
C ARG A 35 -20.52 12.39 -11.74
N VAL A 36 -20.24 11.08 -11.70
CA VAL A 36 -18.94 10.54 -11.33
C VAL A 36 -18.47 9.41 -12.25
N HIS A 37 -17.20 9.05 -12.16
CA HIS A 37 -16.70 7.77 -12.62
C HIS A 37 -16.43 6.86 -11.43
N CYS A 38 -16.90 5.60 -11.50
CA CYS A 38 -16.77 4.60 -10.44
C CYS A 38 -15.59 3.66 -10.69
N TYR A 39 -14.93 3.24 -9.59
CA TYR A 39 -13.76 2.37 -9.61
C TYR A 39 -13.75 1.43 -8.41
N ASP A 40 -12.98 0.34 -8.54
CA ASP A 40 -12.67 -0.62 -7.49
C ASP A 40 -13.93 -1.18 -6.82
N ALA A 41 -14.61 -2.06 -7.57
CA ALA A 41 -15.89 -2.64 -7.14
C ALA A 41 -15.74 -4.06 -6.58
N HIS A 42 -16.43 -4.31 -5.46
CA HIS A 42 -16.43 -5.57 -4.74
C HIS A 42 -17.85 -6.07 -4.45
N PRO A 43 -18.06 -7.40 -4.39
CA PRO A 43 -19.39 -7.96 -4.12
C PRO A 43 -19.83 -7.73 -2.67
N GLU A 44 -21.15 -7.61 -2.50
CA GLU A 44 -21.83 -7.61 -1.22
C GLU A 44 -22.94 -8.65 -1.21
N ALA A 45 -22.89 -9.58 -0.29
CA ALA A 45 -23.84 -10.69 -0.24
C ALA A 45 -24.95 -10.56 0.82
N ALA A 46 -24.74 -9.72 1.84
CA ALA A 46 -25.68 -9.60 2.97
C ALA A 46 -26.63 -8.42 2.86
N LEU A 47 -26.12 -7.26 2.46
CA LEU A 47 -26.92 -6.04 2.38
C LEU A 47 -27.85 -6.04 1.15
N ARG A 48 -29.05 -5.54 1.35
CA ARG A 48 -30.07 -5.42 0.30
C ARG A 48 -30.78 -4.07 0.39
N GLY A 49 -31.28 -3.57 -0.74
CA GLY A 49 -32.04 -2.33 -0.85
C GLY A 49 -32.73 -2.24 -2.19
N ASN A 50 -33.36 -1.11 -2.48
CA ASN A 50 -33.92 -0.86 -3.79
C ASN A 50 -32.81 -0.68 -4.82
N ALA A 51 -32.97 -1.29 -5.99
CA ALA A 51 -31.96 -1.23 -7.03
C ALA A 51 -31.56 0.23 -7.35
N GLY A 52 -30.24 0.49 -7.35
CA GLY A 52 -29.68 1.82 -7.55
C GLY A 52 -29.52 2.68 -6.28
N GLU A 53 -30.09 2.27 -5.15
CA GLU A 53 -29.97 2.98 -3.88
C GLU A 53 -28.60 2.83 -3.25
N ILE A 54 -28.07 3.90 -2.65
CA ILE A 54 -26.88 3.83 -1.79
C ILE A 54 -27.33 3.43 -0.39
N ILE A 55 -27.03 2.22 0.02
CA ILE A 55 -27.61 1.57 1.22
C ILE A 55 -26.69 1.57 2.44
N ALA A 56 -25.39 1.78 2.23
CA ALA A 56 -24.41 1.79 3.31
C ALA A 56 -23.12 2.53 2.90
N GLN A 57 -22.32 2.90 3.90
CA GLN A 57 -20.94 3.35 3.74
C GLN A 57 -20.02 2.66 4.77
N ARG A 58 -18.77 2.40 4.40
CA ARG A 58 -17.74 1.78 5.25
C ARG A 58 -16.34 2.18 4.78
N ASP A 59 -15.47 2.62 5.69
CA ASP A 59 -14.04 2.87 5.43
C ASP A 59 -13.77 3.72 4.17
N GLY A 60 -14.66 4.67 3.88
CA GLY A 60 -14.57 5.54 2.70
C GLY A 60 -15.23 5.00 1.44
N ALA A 61 -15.73 3.76 1.43
CA ALA A 61 -16.50 3.17 0.35
C ALA A 61 -18.00 3.37 0.53
N ILE A 62 -18.77 3.26 -0.57
CA ILE A 62 -20.22 3.21 -0.61
C ILE A 62 -20.71 1.84 -1.07
N CYS A 63 -21.84 1.38 -0.53
CA CYS A 63 -22.53 0.19 -0.97
C CYS A 63 -23.77 0.57 -1.76
N ARG A 64 -23.89 0.09 -3.01
CA ARG A 64 -25.03 0.37 -3.88
C ARG A 64 -25.80 -0.91 -4.20
N ALA A 65 -27.10 -0.89 -4.01
CA ALA A 65 -27.96 -2.02 -4.32
C ALA A 65 -28.07 -2.23 -5.83
N THR A 66 -28.08 -3.49 -6.25
CA THR A 66 -28.35 -3.94 -7.61
C THR A 66 -29.70 -4.64 -7.67
N ARG A 67 -30.11 -5.13 -8.84
CA ARG A 67 -31.37 -5.87 -8.99
C ARG A 67 -31.51 -7.06 -8.04
N ASP A 68 -30.41 -7.77 -7.75
CA ASP A 68 -30.40 -9.06 -7.03
C ASP A 68 -29.38 -9.14 -5.89
N GLY A 69 -28.69 -8.02 -5.57
CA GLY A 69 -27.68 -7.96 -4.52
C GLY A 69 -27.21 -6.54 -4.25
N ALA A 70 -25.92 -6.38 -4.01
CA ALA A 70 -25.30 -5.08 -3.88
C ALA A 70 -23.80 -5.14 -4.23
N VAL A 71 -23.18 -4.00 -4.44
CA VAL A 71 -21.76 -3.84 -4.70
C VAL A 71 -21.20 -2.70 -3.85
N TRP A 72 -19.99 -2.92 -3.30
CA TRP A 72 -19.17 -1.86 -2.74
C TRP A 72 -18.39 -1.18 -3.85
N ILE A 73 -18.34 0.15 -3.83
CA ILE A 73 -17.54 1.00 -4.72
C ILE A 73 -16.64 1.84 -3.82
N THR A 74 -15.34 1.63 -3.92
CA THR A 74 -14.40 2.25 -2.97
C THR A 74 -13.94 3.63 -3.41
N HIS A 75 -13.81 3.86 -4.72
CA HIS A 75 -13.27 5.10 -5.28
C HIS A 75 -14.18 5.69 -6.35
N LEU A 76 -14.25 7.01 -6.33
CA LEU A 76 -14.92 7.82 -7.32
C LEU A 76 -13.95 8.87 -7.89
N LYS A 77 -14.31 9.38 -9.06
CA LYS A 77 -13.72 10.57 -9.65
C LYS A 77 -14.84 11.47 -10.15
N ASP A 78 -14.89 12.72 -9.68
CA ASP A 78 -15.70 13.75 -10.27
C ASP A 78 -15.00 14.34 -11.50
N PRO A 79 -15.51 14.16 -12.73
CA PRO A 79 -14.87 14.70 -13.92
C PRO A 79 -15.05 16.21 -14.05
N GLU A 80 -16.02 16.81 -13.33
CA GLU A 80 -16.35 18.23 -13.40
C GLU A 80 -15.66 19.06 -12.30
N ASP A 81 -15.03 18.39 -11.30
CA ASP A 81 -14.22 19.07 -10.28
C ASP A 81 -12.82 19.41 -10.85
N PRO A 82 -12.52 20.68 -11.18
CA PRO A 82 -11.23 21.06 -11.74
C PRO A 82 -10.09 20.98 -10.72
N ASP A 83 -10.43 21.04 -9.43
CA ASP A 83 -9.45 21.04 -8.36
C ASP A 83 -9.02 19.61 -8.00
N ARG A 84 -9.92 18.64 -8.16
CA ARG A 84 -9.68 17.23 -7.81
C ARG A 84 -10.03 16.26 -8.95
N PRO A 85 -9.46 16.43 -10.16
CA PRO A 85 -9.78 15.63 -11.34
C PRO A 85 -9.12 14.24 -11.30
N PHE A 86 -9.06 13.60 -10.14
CA PHE A 86 -8.42 12.31 -9.91
C PHE A 86 -9.23 11.42 -8.95
N LYS A 87 -8.90 10.13 -8.90
CA LYS A 87 -9.61 9.16 -8.06
C LYS A 87 -9.40 9.44 -6.58
N LEU A 88 -10.47 9.45 -5.81
CA LEU A 88 -10.49 9.60 -4.35
C LEU A 88 -11.41 8.55 -3.73
N PRO A 89 -11.25 8.21 -2.43
CA PRO A 89 -12.25 7.45 -1.69
C PRO A 89 -13.65 8.03 -1.91
N ALA A 90 -14.64 7.16 -2.13
CA ALA A 90 -15.99 7.57 -2.51
C ALA A 90 -16.60 8.59 -1.52
N ALA A 91 -16.38 8.39 -0.22
CA ALA A 91 -16.87 9.30 0.81
C ALA A 91 -16.25 10.70 0.72
N MET A 92 -15.00 10.83 0.26
CA MET A 92 -14.37 12.15 0.07
C MET A 92 -14.96 12.91 -1.13
N VAL A 93 -15.39 12.20 -2.18
CA VAL A 93 -16.03 12.80 -3.35
C VAL A 93 -17.46 13.22 -3.04
N LEU A 94 -18.21 12.37 -2.34
CA LEU A 94 -19.63 12.60 -2.06
C LEU A 94 -19.88 13.56 -0.88
N GLY A 95 -18.96 13.61 0.10
CA GLY A 95 -19.04 14.54 1.23
C GLY A 95 -20.38 14.47 1.96
N ASP A 96 -21.01 15.64 2.14
CA ASP A 96 -22.26 15.79 2.88
C ASP A 96 -23.46 15.02 2.29
N ARG A 97 -23.38 14.58 1.03
CA ARG A 97 -24.42 13.74 0.41
C ARG A 97 -24.58 12.38 1.10
N LEU A 98 -23.58 11.96 1.88
CA LEU A 98 -23.61 10.70 2.62
C LEU A 98 -24.17 10.82 4.05
N GLN A 99 -24.57 11.99 4.52
CA GLN A 99 -25.02 12.20 5.91
C GLN A 99 -26.17 11.28 6.32
N ALA A 100 -27.09 10.99 5.38
CA ALA A 100 -28.24 10.10 5.63
C ALA A 100 -27.95 8.62 5.36
N VAL A 101 -26.76 8.27 4.84
CA VAL A 101 -26.41 6.90 4.49
C VAL A 101 -25.85 6.18 5.72
N PRO A 102 -26.38 5.01 6.11
CA PRO A 102 -25.91 4.26 7.28
C PRO A 102 -24.42 3.90 7.19
N VAL A 103 -23.71 4.00 8.32
CA VAL A 103 -22.32 3.55 8.46
C VAL A 103 -22.30 2.11 8.97
N GLU A 104 -21.87 1.20 8.12
CA GLU A 104 -21.70 -0.21 8.47
C GLU A 104 -20.34 -0.46 9.11
N LYS A 105 -20.33 -0.94 10.35
CA LYS A 105 -19.11 -1.35 11.04
C LYS A 105 -18.99 -2.87 11.01
N LEU A 106 -17.79 -3.36 10.75
CA LEU A 106 -17.51 -4.78 10.73
C LEU A 106 -16.24 -5.06 11.54
N ALA A 107 -16.30 -6.05 12.44
CA ALA A 107 -15.12 -6.48 13.18
C ALA A 107 -14.07 -7.08 12.21
N ILE A 108 -12.79 -6.88 12.52
CA ILE A 108 -11.68 -7.36 11.65
C ILE A 108 -11.68 -8.89 11.53
N ASP A 109 -12.17 -9.60 12.54
CA ASP A 109 -12.25 -11.05 12.65
C ASP A 109 -13.67 -11.60 12.34
N ALA A 110 -14.57 -10.77 11.79
CA ALA A 110 -15.89 -11.23 11.40
C ALA A 110 -15.80 -12.43 10.42
N PRO A 111 -16.68 -13.45 10.54
CA PRO A 111 -16.59 -14.69 9.76
C PRO A 111 -16.49 -14.46 8.24
N HIS A 112 -15.72 -15.30 7.56
CA HIS A 112 -15.58 -15.28 6.10
C HIS A 112 -16.83 -15.72 5.33
N SER A 113 -17.80 -16.32 6.01
CA SER A 113 -19.06 -16.77 5.42
C SER A 113 -19.88 -15.65 4.77
N THR A 114 -19.62 -14.39 5.14
CA THR A 114 -20.25 -13.22 4.54
C THR A 114 -19.34 -12.64 3.45
N GLN A 115 -19.71 -12.82 2.20
CA GLN A 115 -19.01 -12.17 1.08
C GLN A 115 -19.35 -10.68 1.09
N THR A 116 -18.52 -9.90 1.77
CA THR A 116 -18.59 -8.44 1.85
C THR A 116 -17.20 -7.84 1.70
N TRP A 117 -17.11 -6.62 1.18
CA TRP A 117 -15.84 -5.92 1.09
C TRP A 117 -15.31 -5.52 2.48
N ARG A 118 -14.02 -5.75 2.67
CA ARG A 118 -13.25 -5.32 3.85
C ARG A 118 -11.88 -4.86 3.41
N GLU A 119 -11.52 -3.67 3.77
CA GLU A 119 -10.19 -3.14 3.51
C GLU A 119 -9.12 -3.83 4.38
N ILE A 120 -9.48 -4.10 5.64
CA ILE A 120 -8.64 -4.81 6.62
C ILE A 120 -9.44 -5.96 7.22
N ARG A 121 -8.84 -7.15 7.31
CA ARG A 121 -9.44 -8.33 7.94
C ARG A 121 -8.38 -9.21 8.60
N TYR A 122 -8.77 -9.91 9.63
CA TYR A 122 -7.92 -10.85 10.36
C TYR A 122 -8.52 -12.24 10.37
N GLU A 123 -7.66 -13.26 10.21
CA GLU A 123 -8.06 -14.67 10.31
C GLU A 123 -6.98 -15.49 11.01
N GLU A 124 -7.37 -16.59 11.63
CA GLU A 124 -6.47 -17.49 12.35
C GLU A 124 -6.37 -18.86 11.67
N HIS A 125 -5.15 -19.35 11.51
CA HIS A 125 -4.80 -20.67 10.99
C HIS A 125 -4.00 -21.43 12.05
N GLY A 126 -4.65 -21.79 13.17
CA GLY A 126 -4.02 -22.34 14.36
C GLY A 126 -3.19 -21.27 15.07
N GLU A 127 -1.88 -21.49 15.23
CA GLU A 127 -0.98 -20.54 15.89
C GLU A 127 -0.52 -19.38 14.99
N VAL A 128 -1.07 -19.27 13.78
CA VAL A 128 -0.74 -18.21 12.82
C VAL A 128 -1.94 -17.29 12.63
N GLY A 129 -1.77 -16.00 12.94
CA GLY A 129 -2.71 -14.95 12.60
C GLY A 129 -2.32 -14.32 11.27
N VAL A 130 -3.28 -14.09 10.38
CA VAL A 130 -3.06 -13.41 9.09
C VAL A 130 -3.85 -12.12 9.08
N LEU A 131 -3.15 -11.00 9.06
CA LEU A 131 -3.73 -9.66 8.92
C LEU A 131 -3.65 -9.26 7.45
N HIS A 132 -4.79 -9.30 6.78
CA HIS A 132 -4.92 -8.85 5.41
C HIS A 132 -5.23 -7.35 5.35
N PHE A 133 -4.61 -6.66 4.42
CA PHE A 133 -4.93 -5.29 4.06
C PHE A 133 -4.76 -5.11 2.55
N ALA A 134 -5.76 -4.55 1.90
CA ALA A 134 -5.75 -4.37 0.45
C ALA A 134 -6.23 -2.96 0.13
N PHE A 135 -5.29 -2.03 0.11
CA PHE A 135 -5.56 -0.64 -0.22
C PHE A 135 -5.47 -0.42 -1.73
N TYR A 136 -6.43 0.30 -2.26
CA TYR A 136 -6.50 0.56 -3.70
C TYR A 136 -5.20 1.19 -4.22
N ASN A 137 -4.62 0.60 -5.26
CA ASN A 137 -3.30 0.95 -5.80
C ASN A 137 -2.15 0.93 -4.77
N GLY A 138 -2.32 0.29 -3.63
CA GLY A 138 -1.32 0.21 -2.57
C GLY A 138 -1.03 1.53 -1.85
N ALA A 139 -1.83 2.56 -2.06
CA ALA A 139 -1.68 3.86 -1.40
C ALA A 139 -2.31 3.82 0.01
N MET A 140 -1.63 4.40 0.99
CA MET A 140 -2.01 4.35 2.39
C MET A 140 -2.24 5.77 2.93
N SER A 141 -3.50 6.16 3.11
CA SER A 141 -3.86 7.44 3.74
C SER A 141 -3.64 7.40 5.25
N THR A 142 -3.67 8.57 5.89
CA THR A 142 -3.59 8.71 7.35
C THR A 142 -4.60 7.80 8.05
N ALA A 143 -5.87 7.87 7.68
CA ALA A 143 -6.93 7.06 8.27
C ALA A 143 -6.74 5.55 8.03
N GLN A 144 -6.25 5.14 6.86
CA GLN A 144 -5.94 3.74 6.57
C GLN A 144 -4.79 3.22 7.42
N CYS A 145 -3.73 4.02 7.62
CA CYS A 145 -2.60 3.67 8.48
C CYS A 145 -3.02 3.54 9.94
N GLU A 146 -3.87 4.45 10.44
CA GLU A 146 -4.42 4.40 11.79
C GLU A 146 -5.28 3.15 12.02
N ARG A 147 -6.18 2.82 11.07
CA ARG A 147 -6.98 1.58 11.14
C ARG A 147 -6.11 0.32 11.07
N LEU A 148 -5.09 0.31 10.21
CA LEU A 148 -4.17 -0.83 10.09
C LEU A 148 -3.34 -1.01 11.38
N THR A 149 -2.89 0.08 11.99
CA THR A 149 -2.17 0.06 13.26
C THR A 149 -3.05 -0.47 14.40
N ALA A 150 -4.30 -0.04 14.46
CA ALA A 150 -5.27 -0.55 15.44
C ALA A 150 -5.55 -2.05 15.23
N ALA A 151 -5.76 -2.48 13.99
CA ALA A 151 -5.97 -3.88 13.64
C ALA A 151 -4.75 -4.76 13.95
N TYR A 152 -3.54 -4.26 13.68
CA TYR A 152 -2.30 -4.94 14.01
C TYR A 152 -2.14 -5.12 15.54
N ARG A 153 -2.41 -4.07 16.31
CA ARG A 153 -2.36 -4.14 17.77
C ARG A 153 -3.39 -5.12 18.33
N GLU A 154 -4.55 -5.22 17.70
CA GLU A 154 -5.56 -6.22 18.06
C GLU A 154 -5.07 -7.64 17.71
N ALA A 155 -4.50 -7.86 16.53
CA ALA A 155 -3.88 -9.12 16.14
C ALA A 155 -2.77 -9.54 17.12
N ALA A 156 -1.96 -8.59 17.61
CA ALA A 156 -0.88 -8.84 18.57
C ALA A 156 -1.36 -9.18 20.00
N ARG A 157 -2.67 -9.09 20.27
CA ARG A 157 -3.29 -9.56 21.53
C ARG A 157 -3.85 -10.97 21.42
N ARG A 158 -3.94 -11.51 20.21
CA ARG A 158 -4.50 -12.86 19.99
C ARG A 158 -3.52 -13.94 20.42
N PRO A 159 -4.02 -15.14 20.77
CA PRO A 159 -3.19 -16.25 21.26
C PRO A 159 -2.41 -16.96 20.12
N THR A 160 -2.08 -16.25 19.05
CA THR A 160 -1.23 -16.75 17.98
C THR A 160 0.24 -16.53 18.31
N ARG A 161 1.14 -17.15 17.57
CA ARG A 161 2.61 -17.02 17.74
C ARG A 161 3.26 -16.25 16.60
N VAL A 162 2.67 -16.32 15.42
CA VAL A 162 3.18 -15.64 14.23
C VAL A 162 2.07 -14.76 13.65
N ILE A 163 2.40 -13.52 13.31
CA ILE A 163 1.53 -12.61 12.57
C ILE A 163 2.06 -12.47 11.16
N VAL A 164 1.25 -12.87 10.19
CA VAL A 164 1.50 -12.64 8.76
C VAL A 164 0.79 -11.35 8.34
N LEU A 165 1.54 -10.39 7.83
CA LEU A 165 1.04 -9.20 7.17
C LEU A 165 0.85 -9.52 5.69
N ALA A 166 -0.39 -9.59 5.21
CA ALA A 166 -0.73 -9.95 3.84
C ALA A 166 -1.33 -8.75 3.12
N GLY A 167 -0.53 -8.07 2.31
CA GLY A 167 -1.00 -6.98 1.43
C GLY A 167 -1.85 -7.50 0.27
N GLY A 168 -2.38 -6.57 -0.53
CA GLY A 168 -3.20 -6.91 -1.70
C GLY A 168 -2.45 -7.70 -2.78
N PRO A 169 -3.18 -8.38 -3.69
CA PRO A 169 -2.59 -9.22 -4.72
C PRO A 169 -1.86 -8.44 -5.81
N ASP A 170 -2.26 -7.19 -6.08
CA ASP A 170 -1.67 -6.31 -7.08
C ASP A 170 -0.58 -5.42 -6.49
N PHE A 171 -0.85 -4.88 -5.32
CA PHE A 171 0.08 -4.03 -4.57
C PHE A 171 0.15 -4.46 -3.10
N TRP A 172 1.36 -4.59 -2.59
CA TRP A 172 1.62 -4.64 -1.16
C TRP A 172 1.40 -3.27 -0.53
N SER A 173 2.19 -2.30 -0.92
CA SER A 173 2.05 -0.88 -0.58
C SER A 173 2.97 -0.03 -1.46
N ASN A 174 2.52 1.20 -1.74
CA ASN A 174 3.28 2.25 -2.40
C ASN A 174 3.57 3.46 -1.47
N GLY A 175 3.38 3.30 -0.15
CA GLY A 175 3.56 4.34 0.84
C GLY A 175 2.39 5.34 0.89
N ILE A 176 2.67 6.61 1.18
CA ILE A 176 1.67 7.66 1.42
C ILE A 176 0.67 7.84 0.27
N HIS A 177 -0.56 8.21 0.61
CA HIS A 177 -1.67 8.36 -0.36
C HIS A 177 -1.66 9.72 -1.05
N LEU A 178 -0.90 9.84 -2.14
CA LEU A 178 -0.67 11.12 -2.82
C LEU A 178 -1.95 11.82 -3.31
N ASN A 179 -2.98 11.06 -3.74
CA ASN A 179 -4.25 11.66 -4.18
C ASN A 179 -5.01 12.30 -3.01
N VAL A 180 -5.05 11.64 -1.85
CA VAL A 180 -5.69 12.20 -0.64
C VAL A 180 -4.93 13.46 -0.16
N ILE A 181 -3.61 13.41 -0.19
CA ILE A 181 -2.76 14.56 0.13
C ILE A 181 -3.02 15.72 -0.83
N GLU A 182 -3.07 15.46 -2.14
CA GLU A 182 -3.33 16.49 -3.17
C GLU A 182 -4.73 17.11 -3.04
N ALA A 183 -5.73 16.34 -2.60
CA ALA A 183 -7.10 16.81 -2.39
C ALA A 183 -7.27 17.62 -1.10
N SER A 184 -6.28 17.62 -0.20
CA SER A 184 -6.33 18.37 1.05
C SER A 184 -6.19 19.87 0.81
N SER A 185 -6.90 20.69 1.58
CA SER A 185 -6.68 22.14 1.62
C SER A 185 -5.30 22.53 2.19
N GLN A 186 -4.66 21.60 2.94
CA GLN A 186 -3.34 21.77 3.52
C GLN A 186 -2.45 20.55 3.20
N PRO A 187 -1.94 20.43 1.95
CA PRO A 187 -1.24 19.23 1.52
C PRO A 187 0.07 18.94 2.27
N ALA A 188 0.77 19.95 2.74
CA ALA A 188 1.98 19.78 3.55
C ALA A 188 1.65 19.14 4.91
N GLU A 189 0.60 19.63 5.57
CA GLU A 189 0.11 19.10 6.85
C GLU A 189 -0.43 17.67 6.70
N GLU A 190 -1.16 17.38 5.62
CA GLU A 190 -1.63 16.03 5.35
C GLU A 190 -0.48 15.07 5.06
N SER A 191 0.54 15.52 4.31
CA SER A 191 1.76 14.74 4.10
C SER A 191 2.45 14.40 5.43
N TRP A 192 2.52 15.39 6.33
CA TRP A 192 3.11 15.22 7.66
C TRP A 192 2.31 14.24 8.53
N ARG A 193 1.00 14.36 8.55
CA ARG A 193 0.14 13.40 9.27
C ARG A 193 0.27 12.00 8.72
N ASN A 194 0.25 11.86 7.40
CA ASN A 194 0.30 10.56 6.75
C ASN A 194 1.63 9.84 7.00
N ILE A 195 2.78 10.54 6.90
CA ILE A 195 4.08 9.91 7.16
C ILE A 195 4.22 9.49 8.62
N ASN A 196 3.73 10.30 9.57
CA ASN A 196 3.74 9.92 10.98
C ASN A 196 2.86 8.69 11.26
N ALA A 197 1.69 8.60 10.62
CA ALA A 197 0.79 7.45 10.78
C ALA A 197 1.40 6.15 10.20
N ILE A 198 2.14 6.23 9.10
CA ILE A 198 2.91 5.09 8.56
C ILE A 198 4.04 4.71 9.53
N ASP A 199 4.80 5.67 10.02
CA ASP A 199 5.86 5.42 10.99
C ASP A 199 5.35 4.74 12.25
N ASP A 200 4.16 5.11 12.74
CA ASP A 200 3.52 4.49 13.88
C ASP A 200 3.17 3.02 13.63
N PHE A 201 2.74 2.68 12.41
CA PHE A 201 2.51 1.30 12.00
C PHE A 201 3.82 0.51 11.95
N VAL A 202 4.85 1.06 11.31
CA VAL A 202 6.18 0.42 11.23
C VAL A 202 6.75 0.21 12.63
N LEU A 203 6.64 1.21 13.51
CA LEU A 203 7.09 1.10 14.90
C LEU A 203 6.36 -0.03 15.63
N ALA A 204 5.04 -0.14 15.46
CA ALA A 204 4.27 -1.21 16.10
C ALA A 204 4.78 -2.61 15.68
N VAL A 205 5.13 -2.79 14.40
CA VAL A 205 5.72 -4.05 13.90
C VAL A 205 7.11 -4.27 14.50
N LEU A 206 8.00 -3.29 14.44
CA LEU A 206 9.39 -3.36 14.93
C LEU A 206 9.49 -3.65 16.44
N THR A 207 8.53 -3.13 17.23
CA THR A 207 8.54 -3.27 18.68
C THR A 207 7.73 -4.45 19.20
N THR A 208 7.17 -5.29 18.33
CA THR A 208 6.43 -6.49 18.70
C THR A 208 7.37 -7.54 19.31
N GLN A 209 7.19 -7.84 20.59
CA GLN A 209 8.00 -8.80 21.35
C GLN A 209 7.27 -10.10 21.71
N THR A 210 6.02 -10.23 21.33
CA THR A 210 5.17 -11.39 21.67
C THR A 210 5.01 -12.37 20.53
N HIS A 211 5.24 -11.92 19.29
CA HIS A 211 5.05 -12.68 18.08
C HIS A 211 6.28 -12.57 17.17
N LEU A 212 6.48 -13.59 16.34
CA LEU A 212 7.27 -13.45 15.12
C LEU A 212 6.38 -12.81 14.04
N THR A 213 6.96 -12.02 13.15
CA THR A 213 6.24 -11.30 12.11
C THR A 213 6.74 -11.68 10.73
N VAL A 214 5.82 -11.86 9.79
CA VAL A 214 6.11 -12.20 8.39
C VAL A 214 5.44 -11.20 7.47
N ALA A 215 6.19 -10.55 6.60
CA ALA A 215 5.64 -9.74 5.51
C ALA A 215 5.45 -10.63 4.28
N ALA A 216 4.20 -10.77 3.82
CA ALA A 216 3.82 -11.57 2.66
C ALA A 216 3.49 -10.65 1.48
N LEU A 217 4.48 -10.34 0.65
CA LEU A 217 4.35 -9.46 -0.51
C LEU A 217 3.72 -10.22 -1.67
N GLN A 218 2.39 -10.19 -1.76
CA GLN A 218 1.64 -10.77 -2.87
C GLN A 218 1.76 -9.94 -4.15
N GLY A 219 1.84 -8.61 -4.02
CA GLY A 219 1.90 -7.61 -5.07
C GLY A 219 3.13 -6.71 -4.97
N ASN A 220 3.24 -5.78 -5.92
CA ASN A 220 4.36 -4.85 -6.00
C ASN A 220 4.48 -3.96 -4.77
N ALA A 221 5.72 -3.55 -4.44
CA ALA A 221 6.00 -2.64 -3.33
C ALA A 221 6.87 -1.47 -3.81
N GLY A 222 6.47 -0.24 -3.46
CA GLY A 222 7.22 0.97 -3.81
C GLY A 222 7.44 1.89 -2.63
N ALA A 223 8.50 2.66 -2.67
CA ALA A 223 8.85 3.69 -1.68
C ALA A 223 8.73 3.13 -0.24
N GLY A 224 8.00 3.82 0.64
CA GLY A 224 7.74 3.39 2.01
C GLY A 224 7.15 1.99 2.15
N GLY A 225 6.41 1.51 1.14
CA GLY A 225 5.87 0.16 1.14
C GLY A 225 6.93 -0.93 1.24
N VAL A 226 8.12 -0.75 0.66
CA VAL A 226 9.21 -1.71 0.83
C VAL A 226 9.69 -1.71 2.29
N PHE A 227 9.87 -0.54 2.88
CA PHE A 227 10.40 -0.43 4.25
C PHE A 227 9.40 -0.92 5.30
N ILE A 228 8.09 -0.75 5.06
CA ILE A 228 7.03 -1.40 5.86
C ILE A 228 7.25 -2.92 5.88
N ALA A 229 7.56 -3.54 4.74
CA ALA A 229 7.83 -4.97 4.69
C ALA A 229 9.11 -5.36 5.42
N LEU A 230 10.19 -4.55 5.31
CA LEU A 230 11.46 -4.81 5.99
C LEU A 230 11.36 -4.73 7.52
N ALA A 231 10.30 -4.15 8.08
CA ALA A 231 10.06 -4.12 9.52
C ALA A 231 9.70 -5.49 10.12
N ALA A 232 9.24 -6.44 9.29
CA ALA A 232 8.94 -7.80 9.72
C ALA A 232 10.22 -8.63 9.92
N ASP A 233 10.14 -9.64 10.80
CA ASP A 233 11.26 -10.56 11.07
C ASP A 233 11.63 -11.36 9.81
N ARG A 234 10.62 -11.66 8.97
CA ARG A 234 10.80 -12.38 7.72
C ARG A 234 10.02 -11.74 6.58
N VAL A 235 10.67 -11.57 5.44
CA VAL A 235 10.08 -10.94 4.26
C VAL A 235 10.02 -11.95 3.12
N LEU A 236 8.81 -12.33 2.73
CA LEU A 236 8.55 -13.28 1.65
C LEU A 236 7.86 -12.58 0.50
N ALA A 237 8.25 -12.89 -0.73
CA ALA A 237 7.72 -12.24 -1.91
C ALA A 237 7.25 -13.24 -2.97
N ARG A 238 6.09 -12.97 -3.57
CA ARG A 238 5.62 -13.73 -4.73
C ARG A 238 6.57 -13.54 -5.90
N SER A 239 6.87 -14.63 -6.60
CA SER A 239 7.69 -14.58 -7.80
C SER A 239 7.09 -13.64 -8.85
N GLY A 240 7.93 -12.78 -9.44
CA GLY A 240 7.53 -11.88 -10.52
C GLY A 240 7.04 -10.48 -10.09
N ILE A 241 6.89 -10.22 -8.81
CA ILE A 241 6.61 -8.84 -8.33
C ILE A 241 7.88 -7.97 -8.38
N VAL A 242 7.66 -6.67 -8.30
CA VAL A 242 8.70 -5.63 -8.35
C VAL A 242 8.76 -4.88 -7.03
N LEU A 243 9.97 -4.65 -6.54
CA LEU A 243 10.27 -3.76 -5.42
C LEU A 243 10.96 -2.50 -5.94
N ASN A 244 10.57 -1.34 -5.41
CA ASN A 244 11.19 -0.05 -5.76
C ASN A 244 11.55 0.75 -4.49
N PRO A 245 12.64 0.37 -3.78
CA PRO A 245 12.97 0.87 -2.44
C PRO A 245 13.66 2.25 -2.46
N HIS A 246 12.99 3.27 -2.98
CA HIS A 246 13.49 4.65 -2.94
C HIS A 246 12.37 5.68 -3.06
N TYR A 247 12.62 6.90 -2.56
CA TYR A 247 11.69 8.02 -2.57
C TYR A 247 12.06 9.13 -3.56
N LYS A 248 13.28 9.12 -4.06
CA LYS A 248 13.88 10.25 -4.84
C LYS A 248 13.12 10.59 -6.12
N GLY A 249 12.32 9.68 -6.66
CA GLY A 249 11.45 9.94 -7.81
C GLY A 249 10.33 10.95 -7.53
N MET A 250 10.03 11.20 -6.24
CA MET A 250 9.01 12.15 -5.77
C MET A 250 9.67 13.47 -5.29
N GLY A 251 10.36 14.18 -6.21
CA GLY A 251 10.97 15.46 -5.91
C GLY A 251 12.10 15.38 -4.86
N ASN A 252 12.94 14.35 -4.93
CA ASN A 252 14.01 14.08 -3.97
C ASN A 252 13.52 13.89 -2.52
N LEU A 253 12.29 13.41 -2.34
CA LEU A 253 11.76 13.08 -1.04
C LEU A 253 12.75 12.18 -0.27
N TYR A 254 12.99 12.50 0.99
CA TYR A 254 13.97 11.77 1.80
C TYR A 254 13.46 10.39 2.19
N GLY A 255 12.19 10.32 2.58
CA GLY A 255 11.56 9.12 3.11
C GLY A 255 11.65 9.01 4.62
N SER A 256 10.84 8.12 5.16
CA SER A 256 10.83 7.75 6.57
C SER A 256 10.63 6.23 6.69
N GLU A 257 9.75 5.73 7.52
CA GLU A 257 9.49 4.31 7.74
C GLU A 257 10.73 3.55 8.26
N TYR A 258 11.60 4.26 8.99
CA TYR A 258 12.85 3.72 9.56
C TYR A 258 13.80 3.14 8.50
N TRP A 259 13.76 3.66 7.25
CA TRP A 259 14.59 3.12 6.18
C TRP A 259 16.08 3.22 6.44
N THR A 260 16.52 4.26 7.17
CA THR A 260 17.92 4.48 7.54
C THR A 260 18.44 3.45 8.56
N TYR A 261 17.54 2.75 9.24
CA TYR A 261 17.81 1.60 10.08
C TYR A 261 17.63 0.29 9.30
N LEU A 262 16.50 0.11 8.63
CA LEU A 262 16.09 -1.17 8.04
C LEU A 262 16.94 -1.57 6.84
N LEU A 263 17.21 -0.63 5.93
CA LEU A 263 17.92 -0.95 4.70
C LEU A 263 19.39 -1.30 4.91
N PRO A 264 20.18 -0.53 5.70
CA PRO A 264 21.54 -0.92 6.04
C PRO A 264 21.63 -2.23 6.82
N LYS A 265 20.64 -2.52 7.66
CA LYS A 265 20.59 -3.80 8.42
C LYS A 265 20.42 -5.01 7.49
N ARG A 266 19.68 -4.85 6.38
CA ARG A 266 19.41 -5.90 5.39
C ARG A 266 20.49 -6.02 4.31
N ALA A 267 20.90 -4.90 3.73
CA ALA A 267 21.78 -4.86 2.55
C ALA A 267 23.22 -4.41 2.85
N GLY A 268 23.53 -4.09 4.10
CA GLY A 268 24.76 -3.41 4.49
C GLY A 268 24.77 -1.92 4.07
N PRO A 269 25.69 -1.10 4.61
CA PRO A 269 25.73 0.34 4.32
C PRO A 269 25.95 0.65 2.84
N ASP A 270 26.87 -0.06 2.17
CA ASP A 270 27.19 0.15 0.76
C ASP A 270 26.05 -0.34 -0.16
N GLY A 271 25.42 -1.47 0.18
CA GLY A 271 24.24 -1.96 -0.50
C GLY A 271 23.07 -0.98 -0.39
N ALA A 272 22.82 -0.43 0.78
CA ALA A 272 21.80 0.58 1.02
C ALA A 272 22.03 1.84 0.17
N ARG A 273 23.28 2.32 0.11
CA ARG A 273 23.67 3.45 -0.74
C ARG A 273 23.43 3.14 -2.21
N ALA A 274 23.93 2.01 -2.69
CA ALA A 274 23.78 1.61 -4.09
C ALA A 274 22.30 1.48 -4.52
N ILE A 275 21.42 0.98 -3.63
CA ILE A 275 19.98 0.87 -3.87
C ILE A 275 19.34 2.26 -3.97
N THR A 276 19.59 3.13 -3.01
CA THR A 276 18.94 4.45 -2.94
C THR A 276 19.44 5.43 -3.99
N GLU A 277 20.75 5.39 -4.32
CA GLU A 277 21.34 6.22 -5.37
C GLU A 277 21.03 5.70 -6.78
N GLY A 278 20.96 4.38 -6.94
CA GLY A 278 20.65 3.74 -8.21
C GLY A 278 19.23 4.01 -8.72
N ARG A 279 18.28 4.21 -7.81
CA ARG A 279 16.87 4.57 -8.11
C ARG A 279 16.19 3.61 -9.07
N MET A 280 16.60 2.36 -9.09
CA MET A 280 16.06 1.36 -10.02
C MET A 280 15.11 0.42 -9.30
N PRO A 281 13.95 0.12 -9.90
CA PRO A 281 13.15 -1.00 -9.45
C PRO A 281 13.90 -2.31 -9.67
N MET A 282 13.65 -3.28 -8.81
CA MET A 282 14.27 -4.61 -8.89
C MET A 282 13.24 -5.72 -8.81
N GLY A 283 13.48 -6.82 -9.51
CA GLY A 283 12.67 -8.03 -9.39
C GLY A 283 13.07 -8.84 -8.16
N THR A 284 12.23 -9.80 -7.79
CA THR A 284 12.42 -10.62 -6.58
C THR A 284 13.71 -11.45 -6.55
N ARG A 285 14.29 -11.78 -7.72
CA ARG A 285 15.59 -12.45 -7.77
C ARG A 285 16.70 -11.54 -7.25
N GLU A 286 16.74 -10.30 -7.73
CA GLU A 286 17.72 -9.30 -7.30
C GLU A 286 17.49 -8.90 -5.84
N ALA A 287 16.22 -8.72 -5.42
CA ALA A 287 15.86 -8.41 -4.04
C ALA A 287 16.38 -9.48 -3.06
N LEU A 288 16.27 -10.78 -3.42
CA LEU A 288 16.81 -11.89 -2.63
C LEU A 288 18.34 -11.83 -2.56
N GLN A 289 19.01 -11.61 -3.68
CA GLN A 289 20.48 -11.50 -3.73
C GLN A 289 21.03 -10.34 -2.91
N ARG A 290 20.25 -9.24 -2.81
CA ARG A 290 20.61 -8.06 -2.01
C ARG A 290 20.16 -8.13 -0.55
N GLY A 291 19.52 -9.22 -0.12
CA GLY A 291 19.07 -9.44 1.25
C GLY A 291 17.80 -8.69 1.64
N LEU A 292 17.07 -8.06 0.69
CA LEU A 292 15.83 -7.34 1.01
C LEU A 292 14.67 -8.30 1.32
N ILE A 293 14.68 -9.49 0.76
CA ILE A 293 13.69 -10.54 1.04
C ILE A 293 14.40 -11.85 1.41
N ASP A 294 13.71 -12.66 2.20
CA ASP A 294 14.24 -13.93 2.73
C ASP A 294 13.79 -15.14 1.91
N GLY A 295 12.81 -14.96 1.03
CA GLY A 295 12.31 -16.02 0.16
C GLY A 295 11.47 -15.49 -0.99
N ARG A 296 11.45 -16.25 -2.10
CA ARG A 296 10.63 -15.96 -3.27
C ARG A 296 10.03 -17.23 -3.84
N PHE A 297 8.74 -17.29 -3.98
CA PHE A 297 8.01 -18.44 -4.51
C PHE A 297 6.58 -18.05 -4.91
N GLY A 298 5.80 -19.04 -5.35
CA GLY A 298 4.40 -18.87 -5.72
C GLY A 298 4.22 -18.24 -7.11
N ALA A 299 3.36 -18.86 -7.94
CA ALA A 299 3.02 -18.37 -9.26
C ALA A 299 1.79 -17.46 -9.22
N SER A 300 0.85 -17.72 -8.34
CA SER A 300 -0.36 -16.92 -8.11
C SER A 300 -0.39 -16.35 -6.69
N PRO A 301 -1.19 -15.30 -6.41
CA PRO A 301 -1.36 -14.79 -5.05
C PRO A 301 -1.87 -15.84 -4.06
N SER A 302 -2.81 -16.71 -4.47
CA SER A 302 -3.36 -17.75 -3.61
C SER A 302 -2.35 -18.86 -3.30
N ASP A 303 -1.59 -19.36 -4.31
CA ASP A 303 -0.51 -20.32 -4.10
C ASP A 303 0.58 -19.73 -3.19
N PHE A 304 0.97 -18.49 -3.42
CA PHE A 304 1.95 -17.80 -2.60
C PHE A 304 1.50 -17.71 -1.13
N LEU A 305 0.28 -17.22 -0.88
CA LEU A 305 -0.23 -17.03 0.48
C LEU A 305 -0.37 -18.37 1.23
N ALA A 306 -0.84 -19.42 0.56
CA ALA A 306 -0.93 -20.75 1.16
C ALA A 306 0.45 -21.24 1.64
N ARG A 307 1.49 -21.06 0.82
CA ARG A 307 2.86 -21.45 1.19
C ARG A 307 3.46 -20.56 2.28
N VAL A 308 3.12 -19.26 2.31
CA VAL A 308 3.51 -18.37 3.43
C VAL A 308 2.90 -18.84 4.74
N ILE A 309 1.62 -19.23 4.75
CA ILE A 309 0.96 -19.76 5.95
C ILE A 309 1.65 -21.04 6.45
N GLU A 310 2.03 -21.95 5.55
CA GLU A 310 2.77 -23.15 5.94
C GLU A 310 4.17 -22.82 6.52
N GLU A 311 4.88 -21.86 5.92
CA GLU A 311 6.16 -21.40 6.47
C GLU A 311 5.98 -20.73 7.84
N ALA A 312 4.94 -19.92 8.01
CA ALA A 312 4.59 -19.32 9.30
C ALA A 312 4.20 -20.37 10.36
N ARG A 313 3.51 -21.46 9.97
CA ARG A 313 3.23 -22.60 10.86
C ARG A 313 4.50 -23.31 11.31
N SER A 314 5.47 -23.50 10.42
CA SER A 314 6.79 -24.02 10.80
C SER A 314 7.47 -23.10 11.81
N MET A 315 7.48 -21.78 11.57
CA MET A 315 8.03 -20.79 12.50
C MET A 315 7.33 -20.80 13.87
N ALA A 316 6.03 -21.08 13.92
CA ALA A 316 5.25 -21.15 15.16
C ALA A 316 5.57 -22.39 16.01
N ARG A 317 6.08 -23.46 15.41
CA ARG A 317 6.35 -24.76 16.08
C ARG A 317 7.83 -24.96 16.37
N GLU A 318 8.67 -24.85 15.33
CA GLU A 318 10.09 -25.16 15.38
C GLU A 318 10.87 -24.01 16.03
N ASP A 319 11.44 -24.28 17.20
CA ASP A 319 12.28 -23.34 17.93
C ASP A 319 11.66 -21.96 18.17
N PHE A 320 10.32 -21.87 18.22
CA PHE A 320 9.62 -20.57 18.39
C PHE A 320 10.17 -19.76 19.56
N ALA A 321 10.33 -20.39 20.74
CA ALA A 321 10.82 -19.71 21.93
C ALA A 321 12.25 -19.18 21.75
N ALA A 322 13.11 -19.94 21.10
CA ALA A 322 14.49 -19.54 20.79
C ALA A 322 14.53 -18.39 19.79
N ARG A 323 13.75 -18.48 18.71
CA ARG A 323 13.62 -17.40 17.70
C ARG A 323 13.08 -16.11 18.31
N LEU A 324 12.06 -16.20 19.18
CA LEU A 324 11.49 -15.04 19.84
C LEU A 324 12.48 -14.42 20.84
N ALA A 325 13.23 -15.23 21.57
CA ALA A 325 14.31 -14.76 22.44
C ALA A 325 15.42 -14.06 21.67
N ASP A 326 15.79 -14.60 20.51
CA ASP A 326 16.80 -14.00 19.63
C ASP A 326 16.33 -12.65 19.05
N LYS A 327 15.08 -12.57 18.58
CA LYS A 327 14.44 -11.32 18.17
C LYS A 327 14.54 -10.25 19.27
N ARG A 328 14.19 -10.60 20.52
CA ARG A 328 14.24 -9.68 21.67
C ARG A 328 15.66 -9.19 21.93
N ARG A 329 16.65 -10.12 22.00
CA ARG A 329 18.05 -9.75 22.21
C ARG A 329 18.58 -8.82 21.12
N THR A 330 18.26 -9.15 19.85
CA THR A 330 18.67 -8.34 18.70
C THR A 330 18.05 -6.93 18.80
N ARG A 331 16.75 -6.83 19.13
CA ARG A 331 16.08 -5.54 19.26
C ARG A 331 16.64 -4.72 20.42
N GLU A 332 16.95 -5.37 21.56
CA GLU A 332 17.55 -4.72 22.73
C GLU A 332 18.96 -4.19 22.39
N ALA A 333 19.77 -4.99 21.70
CA ALA A 333 21.12 -4.59 21.27
C ALA A 333 21.08 -3.40 20.28
N ASP A 334 20.17 -3.44 19.30
CA ASP A 334 19.98 -2.34 18.35
C ASP A 334 19.52 -1.06 19.06
N GLU A 335 18.57 -1.18 20.02
CA GLU A 335 18.04 -0.05 20.78
C GLU A 335 19.13 0.57 21.68
N ALA A 336 19.98 -0.25 22.28
CA ALA A 336 21.12 0.22 23.07
C ALA A 336 22.19 0.92 22.22
N GLY A 337 22.37 0.49 20.96
CA GLY A 337 23.31 1.10 20.03
C GLY A 337 22.82 2.44 19.50
N LYS A 338 21.62 2.46 18.91
CA LYS A 338 20.92 3.68 18.46
C LYS A 338 19.41 3.47 18.58
N PRO A 339 18.70 4.19 19.44
CA PRO A 339 17.27 4.06 19.62
C PRO A 339 16.46 4.32 18.33
N LEU A 340 15.37 3.57 18.13
CA LEU A 340 14.43 3.80 17.00
C LEU A 340 13.90 5.23 16.99
N ALA A 341 13.68 5.83 18.16
CA ALA A 341 13.24 7.22 18.27
C ALA A 341 14.22 8.21 17.62
N VAL A 342 15.52 7.93 17.67
CA VAL A 342 16.56 8.77 17.03
C VAL A 342 16.49 8.64 15.51
N TYR A 343 16.37 7.41 14.96
CA TYR A 343 16.18 7.20 13.53
C TYR A 343 14.95 7.95 13.01
N ARG A 344 13.80 7.77 13.68
CA ARG A 344 12.56 8.48 13.34
C ARG A 344 12.74 9.99 13.35
N SER A 345 13.35 10.53 14.41
CA SER A 345 13.58 11.97 14.56
C SER A 345 14.44 12.53 13.42
N GLU A 346 15.52 11.86 13.07
CA GLU A 346 16.42 12.26 11.97
C GLU A 346 15.72 12.21 10.61
N GLU A 347 14.97 11.13 10.33
CA GLU A 347 14.21 10.98 9.08
C GLU A 347 13.12 12.05 8.98
N LEU A 348 12.32 12.23 10.04
CA LEU A 348 11.25 13.22 10.06
C LEU A 348 11.77 14.66 10.00
N ALA A 349 12.94 14.96 10.55
CA ALA A 349 13.56 16.28 10.38
C ALA A 349 13.85 16.59 8.91
N ARG A 350 14.30 15.58 8.13
CA ARG A 350 14.48 15.71 6.67
C ARG A 350 13.16 15.80 5.92
N MET A 351 12.17 14.99 6.31
CA MET A 351 10.82 15.03 5.72
C MET A 351 10.14 16.38 5.98
N LYS A 352 10.37 16.99 7.15
CA LYS A 352 9.87 18.33 7.44
C LYS A 352 10.41 19.38 6.46
N LEU A 353 11.68 19.29 6.07
CA LEU A 353 12.24 20.16 5.05
C LEU A 353 11.61 19.94 3.67
N ASN A 354 11.28 18.68 3.32
CA ASN A 354 10.60 18.38 2.07
C ASN A 354 9.16 18.92 2.03
N PHE A 355 8.45 18.90 3.16
CA PHE A 355 7.03 19.30 3.21
C PHE A 355 6.82 20.78 3.48
N PHE A 356 7.69 21.42 4.28
CA PHE A 356 7.54 22.80 4.76
C PHE A 356 8.69 23.71 4.40
N GLY A 357 9.77 23.17 3.82
CA GLY A 357 10.95 23.94 3.47
C GLY A 357 10.75 24.77 2.20
N PHE A 358 11.78 25.52 1.87
CA PHE A 358 11.79 26.41 0.70
C PHE A 358 11.75 25.65 -0.65
N ASP A 359 12.29 24.41 -0.70
CA ASP A 359 12.30 23.59 -1.91
C ASP A 359 10.93 22.95 -2.16
N SER A 360 10.23 23.42 -3.17
CA SER A 360 8.91 22.93 -3.57
C SER A 360 8.93 21.65 -4.42
N SER A 361 10.09 21.02 -4.64
CA SER A 361 10.25 19.88 -5.55
C SER A 361 9.31 18.71 -5.24
N TYR A 362 9.06 18.41 -3.96
CA TYR A 362 8.08 17.40 -3.54
C TYR A 362 6.66 17.78 -3.99
N HIS A 363 6.23 19.00 -3.72
CA HIS A 363 4.87 19.46 -4.05
C HIS A 363 4.62 19.43 -5.55
N VAL A 364 5.59 19.89 -6.33
CA VAL A 364 5.54 19.86 -7.81
C VAL A 364 5.50 18.41 -8.31
N ALA A 365 6.35 17.53 -7.76
CA ALA A 365 6.38 16.13 -8.18
C ALA A 365 5.07 15.39 -7.85
N ARG A 366 4.51 15.61 -6.65
CA ARG A 366 3.21 15.07 -6.22
C ARG A 366 2.09 15.56 -7.12
N HIS A 367 1.97 16.88 -7.34
CA HIS A 367 0.97 17.48 -8.20
C HIS A 367 1.02 16.87 -9.61
N ASN A 368 2.21 16.86 -10.23
CA ASN A 368 2.38 16.28 -11.56
C ASN A 368 2.05 14.80 -11.63
N PHE A 369 2.40 14.03 -10.58
CA PHE A 369 2.09 12.61 -10.51
C PHE A 369 0.58 12.34 -10.42
N VAL A 370 -0.10 13.04 -9.50
CA VAL A 370 -1.54 12.85 -9.25
C VAL A 370 -2.37 13.30 -10.45
N ARG A 371 -2.04 14.43 -11.04
CA ARG A 371 -2.74 15.00 -12.21
C ARG A 371 -2.29 14.40 -13.54
N LYS A 372 -1.38 13.41 -13.51
CA LYS A 372 -0.89 12.72 -14.71
C LYS A 372 -0.27 13.68 -15.73
N VAL A 373 0.41 14.74 -15.26
CA VAL A 373 1.11 15.67 -16.14
C VAL A 373 2.21 14.93 -16.91
N PRO A 374 2.19 14.92 -18.25
CA PRO A 374 3.17 14.19 -19.04
C PRO A 374 4.60 14.69 -18.81
N LYS A 375 5.54 13.79 -18.65
CA LYS A 375 6.96 14.12 -18.61
C LYS A 375 7.49 14.28 -20.05
N ALA A 376 8.20 15.38 -20.33
CA ALA A 376 8.74 15.64 -21.66
C ALA A 376 9.81 14.62 -22.10
N ARG A 377 10.50 13.97 -21.15
CA ARG A 377 11.57 12.99 -21.43
C ARG A 377 11.60 11.90 -20.40
N THR A 378 11.98 10.67 -20.81
CA THR A 378 12.38 9.63 -19.89
C THR A 378 13.64 10.07 -19.14
N PRO A 379 13.65 10.02 -17.80
CA PRO A 379 14.83 10.34 -17.00
C PRO A 379 16.05 9.52 -17.44
N SER A 380 17.24 10.12 -17.44
CA SER A 380 18.48 9.48 -17.93
C SER A 380 18.82 8.17 -17.21
N TYR A 381 18.50 8.05 -15.92
CA TYR A 381 18.73 6.83 -15.14
C TYR A 381 17.85 5.64 -15.57
N LEU A 382 16.71 5.91 -16.22
CA LEU A 382 15.84 4.89 -16.83
C LEU A 382 16.18 4.66 -18.32
N ALA A 383 16.73 5.66 -18.99
CA ALA A 383 17.06 5.63 -20.42
C ALA A 383 18.49 5.11 -20.65
N ARG A 384 18.84 3.96 -20.10
CA ARG A 384 20.20 3.38 -20.18
C ARG A 384 20.74 3.22 -21.60
N HIS A 385 19.87 2.99 -22.59
CA HIS A 385 20.23 2.90 -24.00
C HIS A 385 20.87 4.19 -24.52
N ARG A 386 20.54 5.36 -23.94
CA ARG A 386 21.16 6.66 -24.35
C ARG A 386 22.60 6.81 -23.86
N ALA A 387 22.94 6.17 -22.73
CA ALA A 387 24.32 6.18 -22.22
C ALA A 387 25.28 5.37 -23.11
N LEU A 388 24.80 4.29 -23.71
CA LEU A 388 25.58 3.47 -24.64
C LEU A 388 25.87 4.22 -25.94
N SER A 389 24.90 4.99 -26.48
CA SER A 389 25.09 5.84 -27.66
C SER A 389 26.09 6.96 -27.45
N ALA A 390 26.10 7.58 -26.25
CA ALA A 390 27.05 8.61 -25.90
C ALA A 390 28.51 8.06 -25.80
N LYS A 391 28.70 6.84 -25.30
CA LYS A 391 30.02 6.19 -25.27
C LYS A 391 30.52 5.80 -26.66
N ALA A 392 29.64 5.36 -27.54
CA ALA A 392 30.01 5.03 -28.93
C ALA A 392 30.40 6.27 -29.73
N ALA A 393 29.79 7.43 -29.46
CA ALA A 393 30.12 8.70 -30.12
C ALA A 393 31.43 9.33 -29.62
N GLN A 394 31.97 8.89 -28.48
CA GLN A 394 33.24 9.39 -27.89
C GLN A 394 34.45 8.47 -28.19
N SER A 395 34.28 7.40 -28.91
CA SER A 395 35.42 6.59 -29.36
C SER A 395 36.19 7.38 -30.43
N PRO A 396 37.49 7.69 -30.27
CA PRO A 396 38.25 8.41 -31.26
C PRO A 396 38.30 7.60 -32.55
N GLN A 397 37.92 8.24 -33.67
CA GLN A 397 38.25 7.71 -34.98
C GLN A 397 39.78 7.68 -35.04
N GLN A 398 40.39 6.50 -35.10
CA GLN A 398 41.81 6.38 -35.43
C GLN A 398 42.01 6.92 -36.85
N PRO A 399 42.92 7.86 -37.09
CA PRO A 399 43.23 8.28 -38.43
C PRO A 399 43.95 7.13 -39.16
N THR A 400 43.45 6.82 -40.37
CA THR A 400 44.09 5.94 -41.33
C THR A 400 45.34 6.60 -41.92
#